data_37f727c5928d44c48a28319cd8af2ec1
#
_entry.id   37f727c5928d44c48a28319cd8af2ec1
#
_cell.length_a   1.000
_cell.length_b   1.000
_cell.length_c   1.000
_cell.angle_alpha   90.00
_cell.angle_beta   90.00
_cell.angle_gamma   90.00
#
_symmetry.space_group_name_H-M   'P 1'
#
loop_
_entity.id
_entity.type
_entity.pdbx_description
1 polymer ?
#
loop_
_entity_poly.entity_id
_entity_poly.type
_entity_poly.pdbx_seq_one_letter_code
_entity_poly.pdbx_strand_id
1 'polypeptide(L)'
;MRFKKGNRWRGSKGQLRYKTWRKMVFELNKRKVGLSKYYVCVKCNKKRKTTRVLHAHHIYSWNKFESKRYDRFNGVVMCIKCHNSFHRKYKFEALDKPNLLLEYLNGYKLVKEYIQQ
;
A
#
# COMPACT_ATOMS: atom_id res chain seq x y z
N MET A 1 13.25 -12.53 14.56
CA MET A 1 12.84 -12.67 14.39
C MET A 1 12.55 -13.02 14.15
N ARG A 2 12.66 -12.88 14.29
CA ARG A 2 12.18 -13.13 13.95
C ARG A 2 11.51 -13.29 13.97
N PHE A 3 11.47 -13.11 13.96
CA PHE A 3 10.50 -13.14 14.14
C PHE A 3 10.20 -13.87 14.89
N LYS A 4 10.90 -14.16 15.47
CA LYS A 4 10.45 -14.65 16.24
C LYS A 4 9.77 -14.41 17.08
N LYS A 5 10.09 -13.84 17.42
CA LYS A 5 9.16 -13.36 18.13
C LYS A 5 8.31 -12.39 17.55
N GLY A 6 8.74 -11.50 16.90
CA GLY A 6 7.96 -10.49 16.27
C GLY A 6 6.90 -11.03 15.37
N ASN A 7 6.96 -12.25 15.12
CA ASN A 7 5.99 -12.87 14.25
C ASN A 7 4.80 -13.47 14.95
N ARG A 8 4.62 -13.10 16.20
CA ARG A 8 3.52 -13.70 16.91
C ARG A 8 2.15 -13.27 16.39
N TRP A 9 2.07 -12.18 15.64
CA TRP A 9 0.81 -11.79 15.00
C TRP A 9 0.48 -12.67 13.79
N ARG A 10 1.41 -13.48 13.32
CA ARG A 10 1.19 -14.37 12.20
C ARG A 10 0.26 -15.49 12.63
N GLY A 11 -0.74 -15.78 11.78
CA GLY A 11 -1.76 -16.74 12.11
C GLY A 11 -2.76 -16.24 13.11
N SER A 12 -2.55 -15.03 13.62
CA SER A 12 -3.45 -14.38 14.54
C SER A 12 -4.52 -13.59 13.76
N LYS A 13 -5.42 -12.97 14.53
CA LYS A 13 -6.42 -12.10 13.93
C LYS A 13 -5.78 -10.93 13.18
N GLY A 14 -4.66 -10.43 13.70
CA GLY A 14 -3.96 -9.33 13.06
C GLY A 14 -3.44 -9.69 11.68
N GLN A 15 -2.87 -10.88 11.54
CA GLN A 15 -2.37 -11.34 10.26
C GLN A 15 -3.51 -11.54 9.26
N LEU A 16 -4.61 -12.12 9.73
CA LEU A 16 -5.76 -12.35 8.88
C LEU A 16 -6.37 -11.03 8.39
N ARG A 17 -6.47 -10.05 9.29
CA ARG A 17 -6.99 -8.74 8.93
C ARG A 17 -6.08 -8.04 7.93
N TYR A 18 -4.76 -8.20 8.08
CA TYR A 18 -3.82 -7.62 7.13
C TYR A 18 -3.98 -8.23 5.74
N LYS A 19 -4.12 -9.54 5.66
CA LYS A 19 -4.32 -10.21 4.37
C LYS A 19 -5.61 -9.76 3.69
N THR A 20 -6.66 -9.59 4.48
CA THR A 20 -7.93 -9.11 3.97
C THR A 20 -7.80 -7.68 3.46
N TRP A 21 -7.13 -6.81 4.22
CA TRP A 21 -6.89 -5.45 3.79
C TRP A 21 -6.11 -5.41 2.47
N ARG A 22 -5.04 -6.19 2.39
CA ARG A 22 -4.21 -6.24 1.20
C ARG A 22 -5.02 -6.66 -0.03
N LYS A 23 -5.82 -7.69 0.13
CA LYS A 23 -6.68 -8.16 -0.94
C LYS A 23 -7.64 -7.07 -1.42
N MET A 24 -8.23 -6.35 -0.47
CA MET A 24 -9.16 -5.27 -0.81
C MET A 24 -8.48 -4.10 -1.51
N VAL A 25 -7.26 -3.76 -1.09
CA VAL A 25 -6.50 -2.70 -1.76
C VAL A 25 -6.27 -3.07 -3.22
N PHE A 26 -5.87 -4.30 -3.49
CA PHE A 26 -5.67 -4.74 -4.87
C PHE A 26 -6.99 -4.74 -5.65
N GLU A 27 -8.09 -5.18 -5.05
CA GLU A 27 -9.38 -5.19 -5.72
C GLU A 27 -9.84 -3.79 -6.08
N LEU A 28 -9.68 -2.83 -5.17
CA LEU A 28 -10.09 -1.44 -5.43
C LEU A 28 -9.24 -0.77 -6.50
N ASN A 29 -8.02 -1.25 -6.70
CA ASN A 29 -7.09 -0.65 -7.65
C ASN A 29 -6.94 -1.46 -8.94
N LYS A 30 -7.74 -2.48 -9.09
CA LYS A 30 -7.73 -3.32 -10.28
C LYS A 30 -8.28 -2.56 -11.48
N ARG A 31 -7.68 -2.76 -12.63
CA ARG A 31 -8.13 -2.18 -13.89
C ARG A 31 -8.63 -3.28 -14.81
N LYS A 32 -9.64 -2.97 -15.60
CA LYS A 32 -10.22 -3.93 -16.54
C LYS A 32 -10.24 -3.36 -17.94
N VAL A 33 -9.89 -4.21 -18.92
CA VAL A 33 -9.99 -3.87 -20.33
C VAL A 33 -10.63 -5.08 -21.00
N GLY A 34 -11.90 -4.95 -21.38
CA GLY A 34 -12.65 -6.11 -21.89
C GLY A 34 -12.75 -7.18 -20.83
N LEU A 35 -12.32 -8.39 -21.16
CA LEU A 35 -12.33 -9.52 -20.23
C LEU A 35 -11.03 -9.62 -19.43
N SER A 36 -10.05 -8.79 -19.76
CA SER A 36 -8.77 -8.82 -19.05
C SER A 36 -8.78 -7.91 -17.86
N LYS A 37 -8.06 -8.32 -16.80
CA LYS A 37 -7.85 -7.48 -15.64
C LYS A 37 -6.35 -7.37 -15.37
N TYR A 38 -5.94 -6.26 -14.80
CA TYR A 38 -4.54 -6.05 -14.48
C TYR A 38 -4.42 -5.03 -13.37
N TYR A 39 -3.22 -4.95 -12.81
CA TYR A 39 -2.88 -4.04 -11.72
C TYR A 39 -1.77 -3.12 -12.19
N VAL A 40 -1.78 -1.87 -11.72
CA VAL A 40 -0.84 -0.85 -12.18
C VAL A 40 -0.14 -0.21 -10.99
N CYS A 41 1.19 -0.09 -11.07
CA CYS A 41 1.93 0.69 -10.09
C CYS A 41 1.53 2.16 -10.25
N VAL A 42 1.07 2.80 -9.16
CA VAL A 42 0.61 4.18 -9.24
C VAL A 42 1.74 5.18 -9.49
N LYS A 43 2.99 4.78 -9.29
CA LYS A 43 4.14 5.65 -9.52
C LYS A 43 4.66 5.56 -10.94
N CYS A 44 4.98 4.35 -11.42
CA CYS A 44 5.61 4.19 -12.72
C CYS A 44 4.68 3.66 -13.81
N ASN A 45 3.43 3.34 -13.45
CA ASN A 45 2.41 2.84 -14.37
C ASN A 45 2.70 1.48 -14.99
N LYS A 46 3.62 0.72 -14.40
CA LYS A 46 3.92 -0.62 -14.88
C LYS A 46 2.72 -1.52 -14.66
N LYS A 47 2.32 -2.25 -15.71
CA LYS A 47 1.16 -3.15 -15.66
C LYS A 47 1.57 -4.57 -15.30
N ARG A 48 0.75 -5.23 -14.51
CA ARG A 48 0.96 -6.64 -14.15
C ARG A 48 -0.38 -7.36 -14.11
N LYS A 49 -0.39 -8.60 -14.57
CA LYS A 49 -1.60 -9.42 -14.51
C LYS A 49 -1.80 -10.07 -13.15
N THR A 50 -0.74 -10.15 -12.36
CA THR A 50 -0.80 -10.72 -11.02
C THR A 50 -0.24 -9.73 -10.02
N THR A 51 -0.42 -10.04 -8.73
CA THR A 51 0.06 -9.15 -7.66
C THR A 51 1.45 -9.52 -7.16
N ARG A 52 2.13 -10.48 -7.83
CA ARG A 52 3.38 -11.06 -7.32
C ARG A 52 4.52 -10.06 -7.08
N VAL A 53 4.67 -9.10 -7.98
CA VAL A 53 5.76 -8.12 -7.87
C VAL A 53 5.23 -6.75 -7.48
N LEU A 54 4.06 -6.73 -6.86
CA LEU A 54 3.42 -5.50 -6.43
C LEU A 54 3.20 -5.53 -4.92
N HIS A 55 3.22 -4.35 -4.32
CA HIS A 55 2.96 -4.19 -2.90
C HIS A 55 1.74 -3.32 -2.68
N ALA A 56 0.93 -3.66 -1.69
CA ALA A 56 -0.11 -2.77 -1.18
C ALA A 56 0.58 -1.92 -0.11
N HIS A 57 0.65 -0.61 -0.34
CA HIS A 57 1.35 0.31 0.54
C HIS A 57 0.36 1.19 1.29
N HIS A 58 0.54 1.33 2.61
CA HIS A 58 -0.34 2.17 3.41
C HIS A 58 -0.09 3.65 3.13
N ILE A 59 -1.17 4.42 3.01
CA ILE A 59 -1.08 5.89 2.86
C ILE A 59 -0.72 6.49 4.21
N TYR A 60 -1.51 6.18 5.24
CA TYR A 60 -1.18 6.49 6.63
C TYR A 60 -0.50 5.25 7.20
N SER A 61 0.71 5.39 7.70
CA SER A 61 1.56 4.25 8.02
C SER A 61 0.93 3.30 9.04
N TRP A 62 1.28 2.04 8.93
CA TRP A 62 0.87 1.00 9.87
C TRP A 62 1.28 1.35 11.30
N ASN A 63 2.52 1.82 11.46
CA ASN A 63 3.07 2.03 12.80
C ASN A 63 2.43 3.18 13.55
N LYS A 64 2.09 4.26 12.86
CA LYS A 64 1.68 5.49 13.53
C LYS A 64 0.18 5.74 13.53
N PHE A 65 -0.55 5.08 12.67
CA PHE A 65 -1.97 5.37 12.50
C PHE A 65 -2.83 4.12 12.64
N GLU A 66 -2.90 3.65 13.88
CA GLU A 66 -3.57 2.39 14.18
C GLU A 66 -5.01 2.33 13.69
N SER A 67 -5.76 3.42 13.81
CA SER A 67 -7.16 3.44 13.40
C SER A 67 -7.37 3.27 11.89
N LYS A 68 -6.30 3.44 11.12
CA LYS A 68 -6.38 3.36 9.66
C LYS A 68 -5.74 2.10 9.08
N ARG A 69 -5.19 1.24 9.94
CA ARG A 69 -4.43 0.07 9.49
C ARG A 69 -5.18 -0.82 8.51
N TYR A 70 -6.46 -1.01 8.75
CA TYR A 70 -7.25 -1.97 7.96
C TYR A 70 -8.30 -1.31 7.09
N ASP A 71 -8.24 0.02 6.97
CA ASP A 71 -9.14 0.74 6.08
C ASP A 71 -8.74 0.45 4.64
N ARG A 72 -9.66 -0.14 3.86
CA ARG A 72 -9.38 -0.52 2.48
C ARG A 72 -8.98 0.66 1.59
N PHE A 73 -9.39 1.86 1.96
CA PHE A 73 -9.04 3.07 1.19
C PHE A 73 -7.70 3.65 1.59
N ASN A 74 -7.09 3.12 2.66
CA ASN A 74 -5.77 3.55 3.12
C ASN A 74 -4.68 2.72 2.46
N GLY A 75 -4.70 2.65 1.12
CA GLY A 75 -3.71 1.85 0.44
C GLY A 75 -3.59 2.19 -1.03
N VAL A 76 -2.40 2.00 -1.57
CA VAL A 76 -2.14 2.14 -3.00
C VAL A 76 -1.28 0.97 -3.46
N VAL A 77 -1.26 0.74 -4.76
CA VAL A 77 -0.46 -0.36 -5.33
C VAL A 77 0.81 0.23 -5.95
N MET A 78 1.97 -0.26 -5.50
CA MET A 78 3.25 0.12 -6.07
C MET A 78 4.07 -1.12 -6.37
N CYS A 79 4.88 -1.07 -7.41
CA CYS A 79 5.80 -2.17 -7.68
C CYS A 79 6.92 -2.13 -6.64
N ILE A 80 7.60 -3.27 -6.49
CA ILE A 80 8.68 -3.40 -5.50
C ILE A 80 9.74 -2.33 -5.67
N LYS A 81 10.09 -2.02 -6.91
CA LYS A 81 11.11 -1.03 -7.20
C LYS A 81 10.72 0.36 -6.72
N CYS A 82 9.50 0.80 -7.03
CA CYS A 82 9.03 2.11 -6.61
C CYS A 82 8.82 2.18 -5.11
N HIS A 83 8.32 1.09 -4.51
CA HIS A 83 8.15 1.01 -3.08
C HIS A 83 9.48 1.17 -2.35
N ASN A 84 10.51 0.45 -2.80
CA ASN A 84 11.84 0.56 -2.20
C ASN A 84 12.44 1.94 -2.41
N SER A 85 12.24 2.53 -3.59
CA SER A 85 12.70 3.87 -3.88
C SER A 85 12.08 4.90 -2.94
N PHE A 86 10.79 4.75 -2.68
CA PHE A 86 10.09 5.64 -1.75
C PHE A 86 10.72 5.56 -0.36
N HIS A 87 10.94 4.36 0.15
CA HIS A 87 11.52 4.19 1.47
C HIS A 87 12.96 4.69 1.57
N ARG A 88 13.73 4.55 0.50
CA ARG A 88 15.09 5.09 0.49
C ARG A 88 15.09 6.60 0.52
N LYS A 89 14.15 7.23 -0.17
CA LYS A 89 14.11 8.68 -0.27
C LYS A 89 13.66 9.34 1.03
N TYR A 90 12.60 8.82 1.64
CA TYR A 90 12.00 9.49 2.80
C TYR A 90 12.32 8.85 4.13
N LYS A 91 12.79 7.61 4.12
CA LYS A 91 13.20 6.91 5.33
C LYS A 91 12.11 6.97 6.41
N PHE A 92 12.48 7.30 7.63
CA PHE A 92 11.53 7.30 8.75
C PHE A 92 10.55 8.46 8.73
N GLU A 93 10.83 9.50 7.99
CA GLU A 93 9.92 10.63 7.92
C GLU A 93 8.56 10.24 7.36
N ALA A 94 8.54 9.25 6.46
CA ALA A 94 7.30 8.82 5.84
C ALA A 94 6.32 8.21 6.83
N LEU A 95 6.80 7.77 7.99
CA LEU A 95 5.93 7.14 8.98
C LEU A 95 4.89 8.09 9.56
N ASP A 96 5.25 9.36 9.71
CA ASP A 96 4.36 10.35 10.32
C ASP A 96 3.67 11.26 9.32
N LYS A 97 4.14 11.27 8.09
CA LYS A 97 3.76 12.30 7.12
C LYS A 97 3.22 11.71 5.82
N PRO A 98 1.92 11.40 5.78
CA PRO A 98 1.34 10.85 4.56
C PRO A 98 1.49 11.77 3.34
N ASN A 99 1.70 13.08 3.57
CA ASN A 99 1.92 14.01 2.48
C ASN A 99 3.18 13.72 1.68
N LEU A 100 4.15 13.03 2.29
CA LEU A 100 5.35 12.65 1.56
C LEU A 100 5.04 11.62 0.47
N LEU A 101 4.10 10.72 0.73
CA LEU A 101 3.66 9.79 -0.29
C LEU A 101 2.95 10.54 -1.42
N LEU A 102 2.11 11.51 -1.06
CA LEU A 102 1.43 12.32 -2.06
C LEU A 102 2.43 13.06 -2.96
N GLU A 103 3.48 13.61 -2.36
CA GLU A 103 4.54 14.26 -3.10
C GLU A 103 5.24 13.29 -4.04
N TYR A 104 5.59 12.10 -3.53
CA TYR A 104 6.26 11.08 -4.32
C TYR A 104 5.42 10.65 -5.52
N LEU A 105 4.11 10.60 -5.34
CA LEU A 105 3.17 10.19 -6.39
C LEU A 105 2.67 11.36 -7.23
N ASN A 106 3.30 12.52 -7.10
CA ASN A 106 2.99 13.71 -7.91
C ASN A 106 1.53 14.14 -7.80
N GLY A 107 0.99 14.08 -6.58
CA GLY A 107 -0.37 14.54 -6.34
C GLY A 107 -1.45 13.57 -6.78
N TYR A 108 -1.13 12.27 -6.80
CA TYR A 108 -2.08 11.26 -7.23
C TYR A 108 -3.45 11.46 -6.57
N LYS A 109 -4.49 11.53 -7.39
CA LYS A 109 -5.81 11.99 -6.96
C LYS A 109 -6.40 11.19 -5.78
N LEU A 110 -6.34 9.87 -5.84
CA LEU A 110 -6.94 9.05 -4.78
C LEU A 110 -6.26 9.24 -3.44
N VAL A 111 -4.94 9.39 -3.44
CA VAL A 111 -4.19 9.65 -2.21
C VAL A 111 -4.53 11.03 -1.68
N LYS A 112 -4.57 12.02 -2.56
CA LYS A 112 -4.91 13.38 -2.17
C LYS A 112 -6.29 13.45 -1.52
N GLU A 113 -7.26 12.80 -2.13
CA GLU A 113 -8.62 12.78 -1.60
C GLU A 113 -8.69 12.08 -0.25
N TYR A 114 -7.97 11.00 -0.09
CA TYR A 114 -7.98 10.27 1.17
C TYR A 114 -7.38 11.10 2.30
N ILE A 115 -6.28 11.80 2.02
CA ILE A 115 -5.62 12.63 3.03
C ILE A 115 -6.50 13.82 3.42
N GLN A 116 -7.30 14.33 2.50
CA GLN A 116 -8.14 15.50 2.75
C GLN A 116 -9.44 15.21 3.50
N GLN A 117 -9.74 13.96 3.76
CA GLN A 117 -10.94 13.60 4.51
C GLN A 117 -10.91 14.08 5.96
#